data_2898dfa43d07d6620902ed2a3ee91dae
#
_entry.id   2898dfa43d07d6620902ed2a3ee91dae
#
_cell.length_a   1.000
_cell.length_b   1.000
_cell.length_c   1.000
_cell.angle_alpha   90.00
_cell.angle_beta   90.00
_cell.angle_gamma   90.00
#
_symmetry.space_group_name_H-M   'P 1'
#
loop_
_entity.id
_entity.type
_entity.pdbx_description
1 polymer ?
#
loop_
_entity_poly.entity_id
_entity_poly.type
_entity_poly.pdbx_seq_one_letter_code
_entity_poly.pdbx_strand_id
1 'polypeptide(L)'
;MQRLQHLPTVPRFSTLRARLIALVLLTVLPGFGLVLFGGVRRSLSLNVFQLGLVTLLIAAAAALGAELFVFRQVKSLVQATRRLAAGDLTARSGLPYGRDELGELGRSFDDMATALQARQAQAERAEEDLHRSVEELQLAHEQRRRLLAYLTRAQEQERSRIASDIHDDSIQAITALGIRLEMMKRALSDPGQLRVLDELEGSVVLSVARLRHLLFHLRPPVLDREGLAPAIRMYLDEVLRDSPIEYGVENRFESEPGLETRTILYRITQEALNNVRKHARAHRVDVLLEESHGGFLVRIEDDGQGFRLEGASGPVPGHLGLTAMRERAELAGGWWRGSSVPGKGTAIEFWLPPEGPALAQGVAG
;
A
#
# COMPACT_ATOMS: atom_id res chain seq x y z
N MET A 1 62.10 11.16 -49.62
CA MET A 1 61.50 12.01 -50.64
C MET A 1 60.20 12.49 -50.09
N GLN A 2 60.13 13.47 -49.27
CA GLN A 2 60.26 14.92 -49.24
C GLN A 2 59.53 15.67 -50.37
N ARG A 3 58.58 16.50 -49.90
CA ARG A 3 57.97 17.68 -50.55
C ARG A 3 56.79 17.41 -51.47
N LEU A 4 55.68 17.80 -50.97
CA LEU A 4 54.58 18.47 -51.64
C LEU A 4 53.60 18.89 -50.54
N GLN A 5 53.27 20.02 -50.26
CA GLN A 5 53.00 21.32 -50.78
C GLN A 5 52.24 22.09 -49.74
N HIS A 6 52.80 23.21 -49.30
CA HIS A 6 52.03 24.24 -48.59
C HIS A 6 51.07 24.89 -49.59
N LEU A 7 49.81 24.41 -49.61
CA LEU A 7 48.72 25.21 -50.12
C LEU A 7 48.42 26.29 -49.09
N PRO A 8 48.20 27.56 -49.52
CA PRO A 8 47.84 28.63 -48.62
C PRO A 8 46.52 28.30 -47.94
N THR A 9 46.51 28.13 -46.63
CA THR A 9 45.31 27.97 -45.85
C THR A 9 44.45 29.22 -45.99
N VAL A 10 43.35 29.13 -46.72
CA VAL A 10 42.29 30.13 -46.75
C VAL A 10 41.93 30.46 -45.30
N PRO A 11 41.92 31.71 -44.86
CA PRO A 11 41.59 32.07 -43.49
C PRO A 11 40.17 31.55 -43.16
N ARG A 12 40.09 30.53 -42.26
CA ARG A 12 38.82 30.03 -41.76
C ARG A 12 38.28 31.05 -40.77
N PHE A 13 37.37 31.88 -41.25
CA PHE A 13 36.58 32.75 -40.39
C PHE A 13 35.79 31.89 -39.41
N SER A 14 36.23 31.85 -38.15
CA SER A 14 35.70 30.93 -37.13
C SER A 14 34.45 31.45 -36.39
N THR A 15 34.15 32.74 -36.55
CA THR A 15 32.97 33.37 -35.89
C THR A 15 31.97 33.90 -36.88
N LEU A 16 30.69 33.95 -36.50
CA LEU A 16 29.62 34.53 -37.32
C LEU A 16 29.96 35.99 -37.70
N ARG A 17 30.53 36.75 -36.75
CA ARG A 17 30.98 38.14 -36.95
C ARG A 17 32.04 38.20 -38.03
N ALA A 18 33.04 37.36 -38.01
CA ALA A 18 34.11 37.31 -38.99
C ALA A 18 33.58 36.97 -40.39
N ARG A 19 32.60 36.06 -40.52
CA ARG A 19 31.94 35.72 -41.78
C ARG A 19 31.09 36.88 -42.32
N LEU A 20 30.33 37.57 -41.46
CA LEU A 20 29.58 38.77 -41.85
C LEU A 20 30.50 39.89 -42.29
N ILE A 21 31.58 40.17 -41.54
CA ILE A 21 32.58 41.16 -41.90
C ILE A 21 33.24 40.80 -43.24
N ALA A 22 33.61 39.54 -43.44
CA ALA A 22 34.20 39.08 -44.72
C ALA A 22 33.19 39.22 -45.89
N LEU A 23 31.91 38.97 -45.69
CA LEU A 23 30.86 39.14 -46.68
C LEU A 23 30.70 40.64 -47.03
N VAL A 24 30.66 41.50 -46.03
CA VAL A 24 30.59 42.96 -46.22
C VAL A 24 31.84 43.48 -46.95
N LEU A 25 33.05 43.02 -46.55
CA LEU A 25 34.29 43.41 -47.22
C LEU A 25 34.34 42.90 -48.68
N LEU A 26 33.91 41.67 -48.91
CA LEU A 26 33.89 41.06 -50.28
C LEU A 26 32.89 41.81 -51.17
N THR A 27 31.83 42.37 -50.64
CA THR A 27 30.81 43.09 -51.40
C THR A 27 31.18 44.58 -51.57
N VAL A 28 31.84 45.22 -50.59
CA VAL A 28 32.20 46.64 -50.61
C VAL A 28 33.52 46.89 -51.39
N LEU A 29 34.53 46.04 -51.24
CA LEU A 29 35.83 46.17 -51.90
C LEU A 29 35.78 46.32 -53.43
N PRO A 30 35.02 45.53 -54.19
CA PRO A 30 34.89 45.72 -55.63
C PRO A 30 34.25 47.07 -56.00
N GLY A 31 33.24 47.46 -55.25
CA GLY A 31 32.59 48.80 -55.41
C GLY A 31 33.52 49.95 -55.18
N PHE A 32 34.33 49.91 -54.12
CA PHE A 32 35.32 50.87 -53.79
C PHE A 32 36.43 50.91 -54.83
N GLY A 33 36.89 49.76 -55.34
CA GLY A 33 37.88 49.71 -56.45
C GLY A 33 37.36 50.35 -57.71
N LEU A 34 36.07 50.10 -58.06
CA LEU A 34 35.47 50.70 -59.28
C LEU A 34 35.34 52.26 -59.17
N VAL A 35 35.06 52.77 -57.99
CA VAL A 35 35.00 54.20 -57.73
C VAL A 35 36.39 54.85 -57.82
N LEU A 36 37.41 54.22 -57.27
CA LEU A 36 38.79 54.67 -57.33
C LEU A 36 39.38 54.68 -58.75
N PHE A 37 39.10 53.59 -59.50
CA PHE A 37 39.56 53.46 -60.90
C PHE A 37 38.72 54.25 -61.93
N GLY A 38 37.41 54.44 -61.63
CA GLY A 38 36.48 55.17 -62.52
C GLY A 38 36.66 56.73 -62.52
N GLY A 39 37.37 57.25 -61.54
CA GLY A 39 37.58 58.70 -61.38
C GLY A 39 38.40 59.39 -62.45
N VAL A 40 38.87 58.71 -63.51
CA VAL A 40 39.80 59.24 -64.52
C VAL A 40 39.17 59.48 -65.92
N ARG A 41 37.87 59.13 -66.15
CA ARG A 41 37.25 59.38 -67.49
C ARG A 41 35.87 60.01 -67.44
N ARG A 42 35.76 61.19 -68.08
CA ARG A 42 34.61 61.98 -68.40
C ARG A 42 33.35 61.22 -68.90
N SER A 43 32.37 61.07 -68.09
CA SER A 43 30.93 61.30 -68.34
C SER A 43 30.13 61.00 -67.06
N LEU A 44 29.50 62.02 -66.49
CA LEU A 44 28.79 61.95 -65.20
C LEU A 44 27.61 60.93 -65.22
N SER A 45 26.92 60.71 -66.36
CA SER A 45 25.73 59.81 -66.47
C SER A 45 26.07 58.32 -66.52
N LEU A 46 27.22 57.94 -67.09
CA LEU A 46 27.66 56.56 -67.12
C LEU A 46 28.14 56.10 -65.73
N ASN A 47 28.74 57.00 -64.99
CA ASN A 47 29.22 56.68 -63.63
C ASN A 47 28.06 56.44 -62.61
N VAL A 48 26.96 57.19 -62.73
CA VAL A 48 25.80 57.06 -61.82
C VAL A 48 25.10 55.68 -62.08
N PHE A 49 24.92 55.26 -63.32
CA PHE A 49 24.34 53.96 -63.66
C PHE A 49 25.23 52.81 -63.20
N GLN A 50 26.53 52.86 -63.41
CA GLN A 50 27.49 51.89 -62.92
C GLN A 50 27.50 51.76 -61.39
N LEU A 51 27.46 52.89 -60.67
CA LEU A 51 27.41 52.96 -59.25
C LEU A 51 26.10 52.31 -58.73
N GLY A 52 24.95 52.56 -59.36
CA GLY A 52 23.67 51.99 -59.05
C GLY A 52 23.66 50.47 -59.24
N LEU A 53 24.22 49.96 -60.36
CA LEU A 53 24.33 48.57 -60.64
C LEU A 53 25.22 47.81 -59.65
N VAL A 54 26.35 48.38 -59.31
CA VAL A 54 27.27 47.82 -58.29
C VAL A 54 26.61 47.75 -56.91
N THR A 55 25.91 48.83 -56.51
CA THR A 55 25.18 48.84 -55.24
C THR A 55 24.09 47.79 -55.23
N LEU A 56 23.36 47.60 -56.30
CA LEU A 56 22.33 46.56 -56.43
C LEU A 56 22.94 45.14 -56.30
N LEU A 57 24.06 44.89 -57.00
CA LEU A 57 24.79 43.60 -56.94
C LEU A 57 25.31 43.31 -55.53
N ILE A 58 25.86 44.36 -54.84
CA ILE A 58 26.30 44.24 -53.45
C ILE A 58 25.13 43.92 -52.54
N ALA A 59 24.01 44.61 -52.65
CA ALA A 59 22.81 44.36 -51.88
C ALA A 59 22.25 42.94 -52.13
N ALA A 60 22.21 42.51 -53.37
CA ALA A 60 21.77 41.15 -53.77
C ALA A 60 22.70 40.07 -53.20
N ALA A 61 24.02 40.24 -53.28
CA ALA A 61 25.00 39.32 -52.73
C ALA A 61 24.93 39.25 -51.18
N ALA A 62 24.75 40.38 -50.52
CA ALA A 62 24.57 40.43 -49.09
C ALA A 62 23.28 39.76 -48.64
N ALA A 63 22.16 39.99 -49.35
CA ALA A 63 20.90 39.34 -49.06
C ALA A 63 20.98 37.81 -49.25
N LEU A 64 21.59 37.38 -50.36
CA LEU A 64 21.79 35.97 -50.64
C LEU A 64 22.70 35.28 -49.61
N GLY A 65 23.75 35.96 -49.18
CA GLY A 65 24.65 35.48 -48.15
C GLY A 65 23.98 35.41 -46.80
N ALA A 66 23.19 36.38 -46.40
CA ALA A 66 22.40 36.36 -45.15
C ALA A 66 21.40 35.19 -45.15
N GLU A 67 20.68 34.97 -46.29
CA GLU A 67 19.75 33.88 -46.44
C GLU A 67 20.45 32.51 -46.33
N LEU A 68 21.52 32.28 -47.02
CA LEU A 68 22.23 31.01 -47.09
C LEU A 68 22.97 30.65 -45.77
N PHE A 69 23.57 31.63 -45.11
CA PHE A 69 24.46 31.38 -44.00
C PHE A 69 23.84 31.64 -42.62
N VAL A 70 22.81 32.46 -42.50
CA VAL A 70 22.22 32.83 -41.19
C VAL A 70 20.78 32.37 -41.08
N PHE A 71 19.90 32.88 -41.97
CA PHE A 71 18.47 32.63 -41.83
C PHE A 71 18.10 31.14 -41.98
N ARG A 72 18.76 30.37 -42.86
CA ARG A 72 18.53 28.93 -42.99
C ARG A 72 18.89 28.18 -41.72
N GLN A 73 19.97 28.53 -41.07
CA GLN A 73 20.42 27.88 -39.81
C GLN A 73 19.49 28.23 -38.64
N VAL A 74 19.11 29.51 -38.50
CA VAL A 74 18.14 29.95 -37.47
C VAL A 74 16.78 29.26 -37.69
N LYS A 75 16.30 29.17 -38.93
CA LYS A 75 15.03 28.49 -39.25
C LYS A 75 15.05 27.01 -38.88
N SER A 76 16.16 26.29 -39.13
CA SER A 76 16.35 24.90 -38.73
C SER A 76 16.24 24.75 -37.22
N LEU A 77 16.92 25.60 -36.44
CA LEU A 77 16.86 25.55 -34.97
C LEU A 77 15.46 25.86 -34.44
N VAL A 78 14.78 26.87 -35.00
CA VAL A 78 13.39 27.17 -34.63
C VAL A 78 12.45 26.03 -34.95
N GLN A 79 12.62 25.34 -36.06
CA GLN A 79 11.83 24.16 -36.38
C GLN A 79 12.12 23.00 -35.43
N ALA A 80 13.38 22.73 -35.10
CA ALA A 80 13.78 21.73 -34.13
C ALA A 80 13.18 22.02 -32.75
N THR A 81 13.23 23.29 -32.30
CA THR A 81 12.62 23.69 -31.02
C THR A 81 11.12 23.51 -31.00
N ARG A 82 10.41 23.81 -32.10
CA ARG A 82 8.97 23.60 -32.22
C ARG A 82 8.62 22.09 -32.19
N ARG A 83 9.40 21.24 -32.84
CA ARG A 83 9.21 19.78 -32.78
C ARG A 83 9.44 19.24 -31.38
N LEU A 84 10.51 19.69 -30.70
CA LEU A 84 10.80 19.32 -29.32
C LEU A 84 9.67 19.75 -28.38
N ALA A 85 9.17 20.97 -28.53
CA ALA A 85 8.04 21.49 -27.75
C ALA A 85 6.72 20.75 -28.03
N ALA A 86 6.55 20.16 -29.23
CA ALA A 86 5.42 19.32 -29.58
C ALA A 86 5.57 17.85 -29.10
N GLY A 87 6.64 17.52 -28.35
CA GLY A 87 6.86 16.20 -27.77
C GLY A 87 7.78 15.28 -28.58
N ASP A 88 8.31 15.74 -29.72
CA ASP A 88 9.28 14.97 -30.50
C ASP A 88 10.68 15.12 -29.93
N LEU A 89 11.01 14.27 -28.95
CA LEU A 89 12.31 14.26 -28.27
C LEU A 89 13.46 13.80 -29.18
N THR A 90 13.16 13.28 -30.39
CA THR A 90 14.18 12.91 -31.37
C THR A 90 14.64 14.09 -32.21
N ALA A 91 13.97 15.27 -32.10
CA ALA A 91 14.33 16.46 -32.82
C ALA A 91 15.76 16.88 -32.51
N ARG A 92 16.52 17.19 -33.56
CA ARG A 92 17.89 17.73 -33.46
C ARG A 92 18.01 19.00 -34.30
N SER A 93 18.95 19.85 -33.95
CA SER A 93 19.18 21.14 -34.62
C SER A 93 19.50 20.99 -36.10
N GLY A 94 20.16 19.90 -36.49
CA GLY A 94 20.64 19.66 -37.85
C GLY A 94 21.71 20.65 -38.29
N LEU A 95 22.27 21.41 -37.34
CA LEU A 95 23.33 22.41 -37.63
C LEU A 95 24.69 21.72 -37.65
N PRO A 96 25.62 22.15 -38.52
CA PRO A 96 27.00 21.72 -38.47
C PRO A 96 27.63 22.24 -37.16
N TYR A 97 28.30 21.37 -36.41
CA TYR A 97 28.96 21.69 -35.16
C TYR A 97 30.26 22.47 -35.41
N GLY A 98 30.09 23.70 -35.94
CA GLY A 98 31.18 24.67 -36.11
C GLY A 98 31.69 25.23 -34.78
N ARG A 99 32.79 25.99 -34.84
CA ARG A 99 33.29 26.76 -33.68
C ARG A 99 32.65 28.15 -33.59
N ASP A 100 31.61 28.41 -34.34
CA ASP A 100 30.86 29.65 -34.33
C ASP A 100 29.69 29.58 -33.32
N GLU A 101 29.13 30.71 -33.03
CA GLU A 101 28.07 30.89 -32.04
C GLU A 101 26.82 30.08 -32.36
N LEU A 102 26.48 29.90 -33.64
CA LEU A 102 25.35 29.08 -34.07
C LEU A 102 25.63 27.57 -33.90
N GLY A 103 26.87 27.15 -34.15
CA GLY A 103 27.28 25.77 -33.90
C GLY A 103 27.30 25.40 -32.40
N GLU A 104 27.65 26.36 -31.53
CA GLU A 104 27.58 26.21 -30.07
C GLU A 104 26.12 26.11 -29.60
N LEU A 105 25.26 26.97 -30.11
CA LEU A 105 23.81 26.92 -29.83
C LEU A 105 23.17 25.65 -30.30
N GLY A 106 23.55 25.15 -31.49
CA GLY A 106 23.09 23.84 -32.01
C GLY A 106 23.49 22.68 -31.12
N ARG A 107 24.76 22.66 -30.63
CA ARG A 107 25.21 21.64 -29.68
C ARG A 107 24.43 21.67 -28.36
N SER A 108 24.29 22.86 -27.78
CA SER A 108 23.56 23.03 -26.51
C SER A 108 22.10 22.59 -26.65
N PHE A 109 21.46 22.86 -27.79
CA PHE A 109 20.10 22.35 -28.08
C PHE A 109 20.07 20.82 -28.16
N ASP A 110 21.00 20.22 -28.90
CA ASP A 110 21.04 18.77 -29.10
C ASP A 110 21.37 18.03 -27.78
N ASP A 111 22.24 18.61 -26.93
CA ASP A 111 22.54 18.10 -25.59
C ASP A 111 21.30 18.16 -24.69
N MET A 112 20.57 19.28 -24.73
CA MET A 112 19.30 19.43 -23.99
C MET A 112 18.26 18.42 -24.47
N ALA A 113 18.08 18.22 -25.78
CA ALA A 113 17.15 17.26 -26.34
C ALA A 113 17.52 15.82 -25.92
N THR A 114 18.81 15.50 -25.90
CA THR A 114 19.32 14.19 -25.44
C THR A 114 19.06 13.99 -23.95
N ALA A 115 19.29 15.00 -23.12
CA ALA A 115 19.01 14.94 -21.69
C ALA A 115 17.51 14.78 -21.39
N LEU A 116 16.64 15.46 -22.12
CA LEU A 116 15.19 15.30 -22.00
C LEU A 116 14.74 13.89 -22.40
N GLN A 117 15.26 13.38 -23.52
CA GLN A 117 14.97 12.02 -23.98
C GLN A 117 15.41 10.97 -22.93
N ALA A 118 16.59 11.14 -22.35
CA ALA A 118 17.06 10.23 -21.29
C ALA A 118 16.20 10.28 -20.03
N ARG A 119 15.77 11.49 -19.61
CA ARG A 119 14.87 11.65 -18.45
C ARG A 119 13.50 11.03 -18.70
N GLN A 120 12.95 11.20 -19.89
CA GLN A 120 11.68 10.59 -20.26
C GLN A 120 11.77 9.05 -20.19
N ALA A 121 12.79 8.47 -20.83
CA ALA A 121 13.00 7.02 -20.78
C ALA A 121 13.25 6.49 -19.36
N GLN A 122 13.86 7.27 -18.49
CA GLN A 122 14.03 6.92 -17.09
C GLN A 122 12.71 6.98 -16.32
N ALA A 123 11.87 7.98 -16.57
CA ALA A 123 10.55 8.10 -15.95
C ALA A 123 9.64 6.94 -16.36
N GLU A 124 9.61 6.58 -17.63
CA GLU A 124 8.83 5.43 -18.15
C GLU A 124 9.25 4.12 -17.49
N ARG A 125 10.55 3.86 -17.38
CA ARG A 125 11.06 2.66 -16.66
C ARG A 125 10.68 2.66 -15.18
N ALA A 126 10.79 3.81 -14.51
CA ALA A 126 10.42 3.91 -13.10
C ALA A 126 8.91 3.67 -12.89
N GLU A 127 8.07 4.12 -13.82
CA GLU A 127 6.64 3.87 -13.80
C GLU A 127 6.31 2.37 -14.00
N GLU A 128 6.98 1.71 -14.95
CA GLU A 128 6.84 0.26 -15.18
C GLU A 128 7.28 -0.56 -13.96
N ASP A 129 8.41 -0.20 -13.35
CA ASP A 129 8.93 -0.87 -12.15
C ASP A 129 8.00 -0.67 -10.95
N LEU A 130 7.44 0.55 -10.80
CA LEU A 130 6.45 0.83 -9.76
C LEU A 130 5.17 0.01 -9.95
N HIS A 131 4.65 -0.07 -11.18
CA HIS A 131 3.48 -0.89 -11.48
C HIS A 131 3.72 -2.37 -11.12
N ARG A 132 4.85 -2.92 -11.54
CA ARG A 132 5.23 -4.31 -11.21
C ARG A 132 5.32 -4.54 -9.71
N SER A 133 5.94 -3.60 -8.98
CA SER A 133 6.04 -3.70 -7.52
C SER A 133 4.68 -3.63 -6.82
N VAL A 134 3.75 -2.82 -7.32
CA VAL A 134 2.38 -2.75 -6.79
C VAL A 134 1.63 -4.08 -7.02
N GLU A 135 1.74 -4.67 -8.22
CA GLU A 135 1.12 -5.96 -8.52
C GLU A 135 1.69 -7.08 -7.64
N GLU A 136 3.01 -7.14 -7.47
CA GLU A 136 3.66 -8.12 -6.59
C GLU A 136 3.20 -7.99 -5.13
N LEU A 137 3.11 -6.74 -4.62
CA LEU A 137 2.62 -6.46 -3.27
C LEU A 137 1.15 -6.86 -3.09
N GLN A 138 0.29 -6.61 -4.08
CA GLN A 138 -1.11 -7.02 -4.05
C GLN A 138 -1.24 -8.54 -4.00
N LEU A 139 -0.46 -9.25 -4.83
CA LEU A 139 -0.46 -10.71 -4.86
C LEU A 139 0.02 -11.30 -3.52
N ALA A 140 1.12 -10.77 -2.98
CA ALA A 140 1.65 -11.19 -1.69
C ALA A 140 0.66 -10.92 -0.54
N HIS A 141 -0.04 -9.78 -0.58
CA HIS A 141 -1.06 -9.43 0.40
C HIS A 141 -2.25 -10.40 0.36
N GLU A 142 -2.72 -10.74 -0.84
CA GLU A 142 -3.81 -11.70 -1.02
C GLU A 142 -3.41 -13.12 -0.55
N GLN A 143 -2.20 -13.57 -0.87
CA GLN A 143 -1.68 -14.85 -0.38
C GLN A 143 -1.57 -14.88 1.14
N ARG A 144 -1.07 -13.81 1.76
CA ARG A 144 -1.01 -13.67 3.22
C ARG A 144 -2.40 -13.77 3.83
N ARG A 145 -3.38 -13.07 3.25
CA ARG A 145 -4.77 -13.09 3.72
C ARG A 145 -5.37 -14.49 3.68
N ARG A 146 -5.18 -15.23 2.59
CA ARG A 146 -5.63 -16.63 2.44
C ARG A 146 -4.98 -17.56 3.47
N LEU A 147 -3.66 -17.40 3.68
CA LEU A 147 -2.94 -18.21 4.66
C LEU A 147 -3.42 -17.94 6.08
N LEU A 148 -3.63 -16.68 6.46
CA LEU A 148 -4.17 -16.31 7.77
C LEU A 148 -5.57 -16.89 7.99
N ALA A 149 -6.45 -16.82 6.99
CA ALA A 149 -7.79 -17.40 7.05
C ALA A 149 -7.73 -18.93 7.24
N TYR A 150 -6.85 -19.60 6.50
CA TYR A 150 -6.63 -21.05 6.65
C TYR A 150 -6.12 -21.41 8.06
N LEU A 151 -5.10 -20.69 8.57
CA LEU A 151 -4.52 -20.95 9.90
C LEU A 151 -5.55 -20.72 11.02
N THR A 152 -6.35 -19.66 10.90
CA THR A 152 -7.41 -19.36 11.88
C THR A 152 -8.44 -20.48 11.92
N ARG A 153 -8.87 -20.99 10.77
CA ARG A 153 -9.82 -22.12 10.69
C ARG A 153 -9.21 -23.41 11.22
N ALA A 154 -7.99 -23.74 10.83
CA ALA A 154 -7.30 -24.93 11.30
C ALA A 154 -7.13 -24.91 12.83
N GLN A 155 -6.79 -23.75 13.39
CA GLN A 155 -6.69 -23.57 14.84
C GLN A 155 -8.03 -23.77 15.55
N GLU A 156 -9.13 -23.27 14.98
CA GLU A 156 -10.45 -23.44 15.57
C GLU A 156 -10.95 -24.88 15.47
N GLN A 157 -10.71 -25.54 14.35
CA GLN A 157 -10.99 -26.96 14.18
C GLN A 157 -10.22 -27.81 15.20
N GLU A 158 -8.93 -27.55 15.38
CA GLU A 158 -8.11 -28.27 16.35
C GLU A 158 -8.58 -28.02 17.80
N ARG A 159 -8.95 -26.78 18.15
CA ARG A 159 -9.56 -26.48 19.46
C ARG A 159 -10.88 -27.22 19.67
N SER A 160 -11.72 -27.31 18.64
CA SER A 160 -12.97 -28.04 18.68
C SER A 160 -12.74 -29.56 18.87
N ARG A 161 -11.76 -30.12 18.14
CA ARG A 161 -11.37 -31.52 18.26
C ARG A 161 -10.86 -31.85 19.66
N ILE A 162 -9.92 -31.05 20.17
CA ILE A 162 -9.38 -31.23 21.53
C ILE A 162 -10.49 -31.11 22.57
N ALA A 163 -11.42 -30.19 22.41
CA ALA A 163 -12.54 -30.02 23.32
C ALA A 163 -13.45 -31.27 23.33
N SER A 164 -13.74 -31.88 22.16
CA SER A 164 -14.52 -33.12 22.05
C SER A 164 -13.79 -34.31 22.68
N ASP A 165 -12.51 -34.49 22.37
CA ASP A 165 -11.68 -35.56 22.89
C ASP A 165 -11.62 -35.53 24.44
N ILE A 166 -11.41 -34.32 25.03
CA ILE A 166 -11.41 -34.17 26.48
C ILE A 166 -12.80 -34.46 27.07
N HIS A 167 -13.88 -34.00 26.42
CA HIS A 167 -15.24 -34.22 26.93
C HIS A 167 -15.63 -35.69 26.89
N ASP A 168 -15.42 -36.36 25.75
CA ASP A 168 -15.93 -37.70 25.50
C ASP A 168 -15.07 -38.78 26.18
N ASP A 169 -13.76 -38.64 26.13
CA ASP A 169 -12.86 -39.63 26.71
C ASP A 169 -12.54 -39.34 28.19
N SER A 170 -12.03 -38.13 28.49
CA SER A 170 -11.45 -37.85 29.80
C SER A 170 -12.52 -37.62 30.87
N ILE A 171 -13.52 -36.76 30.58
CA ILE A 171 -14.56 -36.45 31.60
C ILE A 171 -15.44 -37.63 31.86
N GLN A 172 -15.83 -38.41 30.82
CA GLN A 172 -16.64 -39.62 31.00
C GLN A 172 -15.90 -40.67 31.79
N ALA A 173 -14.61 -40.91 31.51
CA ALA A 173 -13.81 -41.89 32.25
C ALA A 173 -13.66 -41.51 33.73
N ILE A 174 -13.38 -40.25 34.02
CA ILE A 174 -13.22 -39.75 35.41
C ILE A 174 -14.58 -39.76 36.15
N THR A 175 -15.67 -39.43 35.47
CA THR A 175 -17.02 -39.52 36.05
C THR A 175 -17.39 -40.96 36.38
N ALA A 176 -17.09 -41.91 35.51
CA ALA A 176 -17.28 -43.31 35.77
C ALA A 176 -16.46 -43.83 36.96
N LEU A 177 -15.23 -43.29 37.14
CA LEU A 177 -14.39 -43.55 38.32
C LEU A 177 -15.05 -43.03 39.61
N GLY A 178 -15.62 -41.83 39.59
CA GLY A 178 -16.37 -41.24 40.71
C GLY A 178 -17.55 -42.12 41.12
N ILE A 179 -18.33 -42.61 40.17
CA ILE A 179 -19.45 -43.56 40.43
C ILE A 179 -18.96 -44.86 41.09
N ARG A 180 -17.83 -45.39 40.62
CA ARG A 180 -17.24 -46.61 41.22
C ARG A 180 -16.77 -46.38 42.64
N LEU A 181 -16.16 -45.24 42.93
CA LEU A 181 -15.75 -44.87 44.30
C LEU A 181 -16.97 -44.78 45.22
N GLU A 182 -18.07 -44.16 44.77
CA GLU A 182 -19.30 -44.07 45.54
C GLU A 182 -19.90 -45.45 45.83
N MET A 183 -19.88 -46.36 44.84
CA MET A 183 -20.32 -47.75 45.03
C MET A 183 -19.45 -48.50 46.09
N MET A 184 -18.12 -48.32 46.03
CA MET A 184 -17.20 -48.90 46.98
C MET A 184 -17.46 -48.38 48.41
N LYS A 185 -17.71 -47.08 48.53
CA LYS A 185 -18.02 -46.41 49.80
C LYS A 185 -19.27 -47.01 50.49
N ARG A 186 -20.30 -47.38 49.69
CA ARG A 186 -21.51 -48.02 50.19
C ARG A 186 -21.28 -49.45 50.64
N ALA A 187 -20.24 -50.13 50.17
CA ALA A 187 -19.92 -51.51 50.52
C ALA A 187 -18.94 -51.64 51.70
N LEU A 188 -18.33 -50.56 52.18
CA LEU A 188 -17.34 -50.53 53.25
C LEU A 188 -17.93 -49.95 54.56
N SER A 189 -17.48 -50.50 55.69
CA SER A 189 -17.91 -50.05 57.01
C SER A 189 -16.75 -49.54 57.88
N ASP A 190 -15.50 -49.73 57.46
CA ASP A 190 -14.32 -49.29 58.18
C ASP A 190 -14.10 -47.77 58.07
N PRO A 191 -14.08 -47.06 59.20
CA PRO A 191 -13.94 -45.58 59.19
C PRO A 191 -12.63 -45.09 58.59
N GLY A 192 -11.53 -45.86 58.65
CA GLY A 192 -10.25 -45.56 58.05
C GLY A 192 -10.30 -45.62 56.53
N GLN A 193 -10.91 -46.65 55.98
CA GLN A 193 -11.09 -46.82 54.52
C GLN A 193 -12.07 -45.80 53.93
N LEU A 194 -13.15 -45.50 54.67
CA LEU A 194 -14.10 -44.46 54.23
C LEU A 194 -13.45 -43.09 54.09
N ARG A 195 -12.55 -42.72 55.00
CA ARG A 195 -11.81 -41.43 54.92
C ARG A 195 -10.93 -41.36 53.66
N VAL A 196 -10.23 -42.45 53.32
CA VAL A 196 -9.41 -42.51 52.12
C VAL A 196 -10.27 -42.39 50.85
N LEU A 197 -11.47 -43.03 50.84
CA LEU A 197 -12.40 -42.86 49.72
C LEU A 197 -12.96 -41.45 49.56
N ASP A 198 -13.24 -40.75 50.71
CA ASP A 198 -13.66 -39.36 50.68
C ASP A 198 -12.60 -38.44 50.09
N GLU A 199 -11.32 -38.68 50.41
CA GLU A 199 -10.19 -37.92 49.83
C GLU A 199 -10.03 -38.18 48.30
N LEU A 200 -10.21 -39.44 47.88
CA LEU A 200 -10.17 -39.81 46.46
C LEU A 200 -11.36 -39.23 45.70
N GLU A 201 -12.57 -39.27 46.24
CA GLU A 201 -13.77 -38.68 45.67
C GLU A 201 -13.58 -37.16 45.50
N GLY A 202 -13.04 -36.46 46.55
CA GLY A 202 -12.69 -35.05 46.46
C GLY A 202 -11.69 -34.74 45.33
N SER A 203 -10.69 -35.60 45.15
CA SER A 203 -9.70 -35.48 44.06
C SER A 203 -10.32 -35.69 42.66
N VAL A 204 -11.26 -36.60 42.54
CA VAL A 204 -12.00 -36.81 41.27
C VAL A 204 -12.88 -35.62 40.96
N VAL A 205 -13.65 -35.10 41.93
CA VAL A 205 -14.50 -33.91 41.74
C VAL A 205 -13.66 -32.71 41.31
N LEU A 206 -12.52 -32.48 41.96
CA LEU A 206 -11.61 -31.39 41.60
C LEU A 206 -11.03 -31.57 40.20
N SER A 207 -10.68 -32.79 39.82
CA SER A 207 -10.14 -33.08 38.47
C SER A 207 -11.18 -32.84 37.37
N VAL A 208 -12.42 -33.28 37.57
CA VAL A 208 -13.54 -32.97 36.65
C VAL A 208 -13.79 -31.48 36.55
N ALA A 209 -13.77 -30.76 37.68
CA ALA A 209 -13.93 -29.29 37.65
C ALA A 209 -12.81 -28.58 36.83
N ARG A 210 -11.55 -29.01 37.02
CA ARG A 210 -10.41 -28.49 36.24
C ARG A 210 -10.53 -28.80 34.74
N LEU A 211 -10.92 -30.00 34.37
CA LEU A 211 -11.14 -30.38 32.96
C LEU A 211 -12.27 -29.55 32.33
N ARG A 212 -13.40 -29.40 33.05
CA ARG A 212 -14.50 -28.52 32.59
C ARG A 212 -14.06 -27.09 32.40
N HIS A 213 -13.23 -26.56 33.31
CA HIS A 213 -12.66 -25.23 33.18
C HIS A 213 -11.75 -25.09 31.92
N LEU A 214 -10.91 -26.10 31.63
CA LEU A 214 -10.10 -26.11 30.40
C LEU A 214 -10.98 -26.16 29.13
N LEU A 215 -12.01 -27.04 29.11
CA LEU A 215 -12.97 -27.12 28.02
C LEU A 215 -13.67 -25.79 27.76
N PHE A 216 -14.05 -25.11 28.80
CA PHE A 216 -14.70 -23.82 28.75
C PHE A 216 -13.85 -22.76 27.99
N HIS A 217 -12.52 -22.75 28.21
CA HIS A 217 -11.61 -21.87 27.50
C HIS A 217 -11.32 -22.32 26.05
N LEU A 218 -11.40 -23.62 25.77
CA LEU A 218 -11.22 -24.15 24.43
C LEU A 218 -12.45 -23.90 23.54
N ARG A 219 -13.61 -24.37 23.93
CA ARG A 219 -14.91 -24.16 23.26
C ARG A 219 -16.04 -24.57 24.22
N PRO A 220 -16.84 -23.62 24.72
CA PRO A 220 -17.92 -23.99 25.63
C PRO A 220 -19.01 -24.80 24.89
N PRO A 221 -19.42 -25.96 25.38
CA PRO A 221 -20.50 -26.77 24.79
C PRO A 221 -21.83 -25.99 24.68
N VAL A 222 -22.05 -25.05 25.56
CA VAL A 222 -23.23 -24.16 25.56
C VAL A 222 -23.32 -23.34 24.27
N LEU A 223 -22.18 -22.97 23.65
CA LEU A 223 -22.15 -22.25 22.39
C LEU A 223 -22.85 -23.02 21.26
N ASP A 224 -22.69 -24.32 21.24
CA ASP A 224 -23.27 -25.21 20.21
C ASP A 224 -24.73 -25.54 20.50
N ARG A 225 -25.10 -25.70 21.78
CA ARG A 225 -26.43 -26.19 22.22
C ARG A 225 -27.43 -25.07 22.48
N GLU A 226 -27.00 -23.96 23.07
CA GLU A 226 -27.88 -22.93 23.60
C GLU A 226 -27.67 -21.58 22.90
N GLY A 227 -26.59 -21.43 22.12
CA GLY A 227 -26.32 -20.24 21.33
C GLY A 227 -25.32 -19.26 21.94
N LEU A 228 -25.21 -18.08 21.28
CA LEU A 228 -24.17 -17.10 21.57
C LEU A 228 -24.39 -16.40 22.91
N ALA A 229 -25.60 -15.90 23.19
CA ALA A 229 -25.85 -15.12 24.39
C ALA A 229 -25.67 -15.92 25.68
N PRO A 230 -26.16 -17.17 25.80
CA PRO A 230 -25.87 -18.02 26.96
C PRO A 230 -24.36 -18.30 27.13
N ALA A 231 -23.64 -18.53 26.02
CA ALA A 231 -22.21 -18.79 26.08
C ALA A 231 -21.42 -17.55 26.58
N ILE A 232 -21.82 -16.34 26.19
CA ILE A 232 -21.21 -15.09 26.67
C ILE A 232 -21.50 -14.87 28.15
N ARG A 233 -22.75 -15.09 28.62
CA ARG A 233 -23.10 -14.98 30.04
C ARG A 233 -22.28 -15.94 30.87
N MET A 234 -22.22 -17.20 30.47
CA MET A 234 -21.41 -18.22 31.15
C MET A 234 -19.92 -17.83 31.19
N TYR A 235 -19.41 -17.21 30.11
CA TYR A 235 -18.03 -16.72 30.08
C TYR A 235 -17.81 -15.59 31.10
N LEU A 236 -18.72 -14.63 31.18
CA LEU A 236 -18.66 -13.53 32.12
C LEU A 236 -18.75 -14.01 33.57
N ASP A 237 -19.68 -14.94 33.87
CA ASP A 237 -19.80 -15.57 35.18
C ASP A 237 -18.50 -16.22 35.65
N GLU A 238 -17.81 -16.91 34.74
CA GLU A 238 -16.54 -17.57 35.07
C GLU A 238 -15.37 -16.59 35.20
N VAL A 239 -15.23 -15.68 34.23
CA VAL A 239 -14.06 -14.78 34.12
C VAL A 239 -14.13 -13.66 35.16
N LEU A 240 -15.32 -13.21 35.53
CA LEU A 240 -15.54 -12.12 36.48
C LEU A 240 -15.95 -12.62 37.88
N ARG A 241 -15.98 -13.93 38.13
CA ARG A 241 -16.38 -14.52 39.43
C ARG A 241 -15.73 -13.87 40.64
N ASP A 242 -14.43 -13.64 40.57
CA ASP A 242 -13.63 -13.04 41.63
C ASP A 242 -13.30 -11.56 41.36
N SER A 243 -14.05 -10.90 40.48
CA SER A 243 -13.85 -9.51 40.08
C SER A 243 -14.99 -8.64 40.57
N PRO A 244 -14.76 -7.39 40.97
CA PRO A 244 -15.81 -6.45 41.35
C PRO A 244 -16.57 -5.87 40.14
N ILE A 245 -16.29 -6.34 38.92
CA ILE A 245 -16.88 -5.79 37.69
C ILE A 245 -18.31 -6.34 37.55
N GLU A 246 -19.29 -5.45 37.49
CA GLU A 246 -20.67 -5.78 37.10
C GLU A 246 -20.77 -5.95 35.57
N TYR A 247 -21.68 -6.80 35.13
CA TYR A 247 -21.90 -6.97 33.71
C TYR A 247 -23.38 -7.03 33.33
N GLY A 248 -23.66 -6.59 32.06
CA GLY A 248 -24.95 -6.74 31.41
C GLY A 248 -24.81 -7.45 30.07
N VAL A 249 -25.76 -8.35 29.74
CA VAL A 249 -25.85 -8.95 28.40
C VAL A 249 -27.28 -8.78 27.89
N GLU A 250 -27.42 -7.93 26.89
CA GLU A 250 -28.67 -7.71 26.19
C GLU A 250 -28.63 -8.45 24.85
N ASN A 251 -29.59 -9.38 24.65
CA ASN A 251 -29.70 -10.15 23.42
C ASN A 251 -30.95 -9.69 22.66
N ARG A 252 -30.75 -9.10 21.47
CA ARG A 252 -31.79 -8.68 20.54
C ARG A 252 -31.72 -9.46 19.23
N PHE A 253 -31.05 -10.63 19.20
CA PHE A 253 -31.08 -11.52 18.06
C PHE A 253 -32.48 -12.14 17.93
N GLU A 254 -33.06 -12.07 16.74
CA GLU A 254 -34.29 -12.77 16.39
C GLU A 254 -33.98 -14.22 15.99
N SER A 255 -32.78 -14.46 15.45
CA SER A 255 -32.29 -15.76 15.04
C SER A 255 -30.87 -16.02 15.52
N GLU A 256 -30.49 -17.28 15.75
CA GLU A 256 -29.12 -17.63 16.10
C GLU A 256 -28.22 -17.63 14.85
N PRO A 257 -27.02 -17.04 14.92
CA PRO A 257 -26.02 -17.12 13.86
C PRO A 257 -25.67 -18.56 13.51
N GLY A 258 -25.34 -18.83 12.24
CA GLY A 258 -24.78 -20.10 11.82
C GLY A 258 -23.51 -20.46 12.62
N LEU A 259 -23.19 -21.74 12.74
CA LEU A 259 -22.15 -22.26 13.64
C LEU A 259 -20.77 -21.58 13.45
N GLU A 260 -20.37 -21.33 12.21
CA GLU A 260 -19.09 -20.68 11.90
C GLU A 260 -19.12 -19.21 12.36
N THR A 261 -20.14 -18.44 11.96
CA THR A 261 -20.33 -17.04 12.34
C THR A 261 -20.42 -16.89 13.86
N ARG A 262 -21.22 -17.74 14.53
CA ARG A 262 -21.38 -17.77 15.99
C ARG A 262 -20.05 -18.01 16.71
N THR A 263 -19.24 -18.93 16.20
CA THR A 263 -17.92 -19.23 16.75
C THR A 263 -16.99 -18.00 16.65
N ILE A 264 -17.01 -17.33 15.51
CA ILE A 264 -16.17 -16.12 15.31
C ILE A 264 -16.64 -14.98 16.20
N LEU A 265 -17.97 -14.72 16.29
CA LEU A 265 -18.54 -13.73 17.19
C LEU A 265 -18.13 -14.00 18.64
N TYR A 266 -18.24 -15.24 19.09
CA TYR A 266 -17.83 -15.65 20.43
C TYR A 266 -16.34 -15.39 20.68
N ARG A 267 -15.46 -15.72 19.73
CA ARG A 267 -14.02 -15.52 19.88
C ARG A 267 -13.61 -14.05 19.97
N ILE A 268 -14.21 -13.20 19.16
CA ILE A 268 -13.95 -11.75 19.24
C ILE A 268 -14.45 -11.20 20.59
N THR A 269 -15.66 -11.60 21.01
CA THR A 269 -16.21 -11.21 22.30
C THR A 269 -15.35 -11.70 23.46
N GLN A 270 -14.87 -12.95 23.42
CA GLN A 270 -14.00 -13.53 24.44
C GLN A 270 -12.70 -12.71 24.60
N GLU A 271 -12.07 -12.32 23.48
CA GLU A 271 -10.84 -11.51 23.50
C GLU A 271 -11.11 -10.11 24.04
N ALA A 272 -12.22 -9.48 23.64
CA ALA A 272 -12.61 -8.17 24.14
C ALA A 272 -12.85 -8.18 25.66
N LEU A 273 -13.61 -9.15 26.17
CA LEU A 273 -13.90 -9.32 27.59
C LEU A 273 -12.64 -9.67 28.42
N ASN A 274 -11.73 -10.45 27.85
CA ASN A 274 -10.44 -10.71 28.49
C ASN A 274 -9.58 -9.43 28.59
N ASN A 275 -9.66 -8.54 27.58
CA ASN A 275 -9.01 -7.23 27.64
C ASN A 275 -9.63 -6.33 28.72
N VAL A 276 -10.96 -6.33 28.87
CA VAL A 276 -11.63 -5.63 29.96
C VAL A 276 -11.08 -6.11 31.31
N ARG A 277 -11.11 -7.42 31.56
CA ARG A 277 -10.63 -8.01 32.81
C ARG A 277 -9.17 -7.68 33.11
N LYS A 278 -8.28 -7.75 32.10
CA LYS A 278 -6.83 -7.56 32.31
C LYS A 278 -6.40 -6.12 32.38
N HIS A 279 -7.09 -5.24 31.65
CA HIS A 279 -6.55 -3.92 31.32
C HIS A 279 -7.48 -2.76 31.67
N ALA A 280 -8.80 -2.95 31.68
CA ALA A 280 -9.72 -1.81 31.74
C ALA A 280 -9.80 -1.17 33.10
N ARG A 281 -9.67 -1.93 34.23
CA ARG A 281 -10.01 -1.46 35.61
C ARG A 281 -11.43 -0.89 35.64
N ALA A 282 -12.33 -1.50 34.91
CA ALA A 282 -13.73 -1.10 34.81
C ALA A 282 -14.50 -1.49 36.08
N HIS A 283 -15.63 -0.80 36.29
CA HIS A 283 -16.63 -1.20 37.28
C HIS A 283 -17.79 -1.94 36.61
N ARG A 284 -18.00 -1.65 35.31
CA ARG A 284 -19.07 -2.24 34.53
C ARG A 284 -18.66 -2.53 33.10
N VAL A 285 -19.20 -3.64 32.56
CA VAL A 285 -19.09 -3.99 31.14
C VAL A 285 -20.47 -4.41 30.62
N ASP A 286 -20.88 -3.86 29.52
CA ASP A 286 -22.16 -4.17 28.87
C ASP A 286 -21.89 -4.79 27.48
N VAL A 287 -22.64 -5.86 27.15
CA VAL A 287 -22.60 -6.55 25.87
C VAL A 287 -23.97 -6.48 25.22
N LEU A 288 -24.05 -5.88 24.05
CA LEU A 288 -25.26 -5.85 23.21
C LEU A 288 -25.06 -6.74 22.00
N LEU A 289 -26.04 -7.60 21.76
CA LEU A 289 -26.16 -8.46 20.56
C LEU A 289 -27.37 -7.99 19.77
N GLU A 290 -27.20 -7.60 18.54
CA GLU A 290 -28.26 -7.03 17.71
C GLU A 290 -28.16 -7.49 16.25
N GLU A 291 -29.28 -7.82 15.60
CA GLU A 291 -29.31 -8.00 14.16
C GLU A 291 -29.34 -6.65 13.46
N SER A 292 -28.44 -6.45 12.52
CA SER A 292 -28.30 -5.20 11.79
C SER A 292 -27.82 -5.45 10.36
N HIS A 293 -28.42 -4.79 9.38
CA HIS A 293 -28.04 -4.86 7.96
C HIS A 293 -27.93 -6.31 7.42
N GLY A 294 -28.85 -7.18 7.85
CA GLY A 294 -28.87 -8.58 7.41
C GLY A 294 -27.75 -9.41 7.95
N GLY A 295 -27.14 -9.03 9.07
CA GLY A 295 -26.10 -9.77 9.78
C GLY A 295 -26.14 -9.49 11.28
N PHE A 296 -25.09 -9.87 11.98
CA PHE A 296 -25.00 -9.89 13.44
C PHE A 296 -24.00 -8.87 13.95
N LEU A 297 -24.49 -7.91 14.73
CA LEU A 297 -23.69 -6.87 15.38
C LEU A 297 -23.47 -7.24 16.86
N VAL A 298 -22.26 -7.12 17.33
CA VAL A 298 -21.93 -7.18 18.74
C VAL A 298 -21.23 -5.90 19.16
N ARG A 299 -21.71 -5.29 20.26
CA ARG A 299 -21.11 -4.13 20.89
C ARG A 299 -20.74 -4.46 22.33
N ILE A 300 -19.53 -4.13 22.74
CA ILE A 300 -18.99 -4.35 24.08
C ILE A 300 -18.47 -3.00 24.57
N GLU A 301 -19.00 -2.52 25.69
CA GLU A 301 -18.63 -1.22 26.28
C GLU A 301 -18.20 -1.42 27.72
N ASP A 302 -17.07 -0.86 28.10
CA ASP A 302 -16.60 -0.78 29.49
C ASP A 302 -16.42 0.68 29.94
N ASP A 303 -16.61 0.93 31.22
CA ASP A 303 -16.43 2.23 31.88
C ASP A 303 -15.01 2.42 32.47
N GLY A 304 -14.04 1.67 31.99
CA GLY A 304 -12.71 1.60 32.56
C GLY A 304 -11.82 2.79 32.27
N GLN A 305 -10.51 2.59 32.49
CA GLN A 305 -9.51 3.67 32.34
C GLN A 305 -9.31 4.11 30.89
N GLY A 306 -9.74 3.33 29.90
CA GLY A 306 -9.50 3.59 28.49
C GLY A 306 -8.03 3.75 28.11
N PHE A 307 -7.77 4.02 26.85
CA PHE A 307 -6.43 4.28 26.34
C PHE A 307 -6.52 5.13 25.05
N ARG A 308 -5.38 5.68 24.63
CA ARG A 308 -5.32 6.42 23.34
C ARG A 308 -5.21 5.43 22.19
N LEU A 309 -6.24 5.34 21.39
CA LEU A 309 -6.25 4.56 20.16
C LEU A 309 -5.71 5.46 19.04
N GLU A 310 -4.43 5.33 18.68
CA GLU A 310 -3.85 6.09 17.56
C GLU A 310 -4.19 5.42 16.23
N GLY A 311 -4.96 6.12 15.40
CA GLY A 311 -5.18 5.81 13.98
C GLY A 311 -6.04 4.57 13.68
N ALA A 312 -7.23 4.78 13.17
CA ALA A 312 -8.22 3.74 12.82
C ALA A 312 -7.80 2.78 11.69
N SER A 313 -6.58 2.87 11.11
CA SER A 313 -6.25 2.21 9.84
C SER A 313 -4.95 1.39 9.81
N GLY A 314 -4.26 1.18 10.96
CA GLY A 314 -2.99 0.42 10.98
C GLY A 314 -2.85 -0.53 12.17
N PRO A 315 -1.87 -1.45 12.13
CA PRO A 315 -1.52 -2.26 13.28
C PRO A 315 -1.08 -1.35 14.43
N VAL A 316 -1.77 -1.44 15.57
CA VAL A 316 -1.42 -0.67 16.77
C VAL A 316 -0.27 -1.40 17.47
N PRO A 317 0.96 -0.84 17.52
CA PRO A 317 2.09 -1.46 18.20
C PRO A 317 1.74 -1.70 19.67
N GLY A 318 1.94 -2.94 20.15
CA GLY A 318 1.65 -3.32 21.54
C GLY A 318 0.21 -3.79 21.80
N HIS A 319 -0.70 -3.79 20.81
CA HIS A 319 -2.10 -4.21 20.96
C HIS A 319 -2.45 -5.40 20.05
N LEU A 320 -1.72 -6.51 20.18
CA LEU A 320 -1.91 -7.74 19.38
C LEU A 320 -3.36 -8.24 19.42
N GLY A 321 -4.05 -8.14 20.57
CA GLY A 321 -5.44 -8.57 20.71
C GLY A 321 -6.42 -7.77 19.84
N LEU A 322 -6.25 -6.44 19.76
CA LEU A 322 -7.11 -5.59 18.93
C LEU A 322 -6.91 -5.88 17.45
N THR A 323 -5.66 -6.09 17.02
CA THR A 323 -5.34 -6.47 15.64
C THR A 323 -5.94 -7.82 15.30
N ALA A 324 -5.82 -8.82 16.19
CA ALA A 324 -6.38 -10.16 15.98
C ALA A 324 -7.92 -10.15 15.91
N MET A 325 -8.60 -9.32 16.72
CA MET A 325 -10.06 -9.15 16.64
C MET A 325 -10.49 -8.56 15.30
N ARG A 326 -9.80 -7.50 14.83
CA ARG A 326 -10.06 -6.87 13.54
C ARG A 326 -9.84 -7.84 12.39
N GLU A 327 -8.67 -8.47 12.33
CA GLU A 327 -8.33 -9.43 11.27
C GLU A 327 -9.36 -10.57 11.23
N ARG A 328 -9.81 -11.07 12.38
CA ARG A 328 -10.81 -12.14 12.46
C ARG A 328 -12.17 -11.70 11.91
N ALA A 329 -12.62 -10.47 12.21
CA ALA A 329 -13.87 -9.93 11.66
C ALA A 329 -13.78 -9.72 10.15
N GLU A 330 -12.69 -9.12 9.67
CA GLU A 330 -12.45 -8.87 8.24
C GLU A 330 -12.31 -10.17 7.43
N LEU A 331 -11.64 -11.18 7.96
CA LEU A 331 -11.52 -12.50 7.33
C LEU A 331 -12.88 -13.22 7.22
N ALA A 332 -13.81 -12.95 8.14
CA ALA A 332 -15.17 -13.45 8.11
C ALA A 332 -16.10 -12.65 7.18
N GLY A 333 -15.59 -11.65 6.46
CA GLY A 333 -16.39 -10.79 5.58
C GLY A 333 -17.13 -9.67 6.29
N GLY A 334 -16.80 -9.42 7.56
CA GLY A 334 -17.38 -8.37 8.38
C GLY A 334 -16.47 -7.17 8.57
N TRP A 335 -16.78 -6.38 9.58
CA TRP A 335 -15.98 -5.23 9.97
C TRP A 335 -15.84 -5.16 11.50
N TRP A 336 -14.84 -4.43 11.97
CA TRP A 336 -14.54 -4.18 13.38
C TRP A 336 -14.23 -2.70 13.58
N ARG A 337 -14.72 -2.12 14.67
CA ARG A 337 -14.42 -0.76 15.13
C ARG A 337 -14.10 -0.77 16.62
N GLY A 338 -13.07 -0.03 17.00
CA GLY A 338 -12.76 0.23 18.40
C GLY A 338 -12.69 1.73 18.65
N SER A 339 -13.25 2.17 19.75
CA SER A 339 -13.08 3.53 20.26
C SER A 339 -12.68 3.48 21.72
N SER A 340 -11.66 4.24 22.11
CA SER A 340 -11.22 4.33 23.50
C SER A 340 -10.69 5.72 23.77
N VAL A 341 -11.08 6.25 24.92
CA VAL A 341 -10.63 7.56 25.39
C VAL A 341 -10.12 7.41 26.81
N PRO A 342 -8.91 7.88 27.14
CA PRO A 342 -8.40 7.85 28.49
C PRO A 342 -9.39 8.43 29.51
N GLY A 343 -9.71 7.65 30.55
CA GLY A 343 -10.68 8.01 31.61
C GLY A 343 -12.15 7.87 31.25
N LYS A 344 -12.50 7.34 30.02
CA LYS A 344 -13.89 7.17 29.58
C LYS A 344 -14.24 5.74 29.17
N GLY A 345 -13.31 4.80 29.31
CA GLY A 345 -13.52 3.41 28.92
C GLY A 345 -13.25 3.12 27.45
N THR A 346 -13.70 1.95 27.04
CA THR A 346 -13.51 1.43 25.67
C THR A 346 -14.83 0.88 25.14
N ALA A 347 -15.11 1.14 23.84
CA ALA A 347 -16.18 0.51 23.11
C ALA A 347 -15.59 -0.26 21.92
N ILE A 348 -15.97 -1.52 21.79
CA ILE A 348 -15.63 -2.42 20.69
C ILE A 348 -16.92 -2.81 20.01
N GLU A 349 -16.98 -2.63 18.71
CA GLU A 349 -18.13 -2.93 17.87
C GLU A 349 -17.68 -3.72 16.66
N PHE A 350 -18.36 -4.81 16.34
CA PHE A 350 -18.07 -5.62 15.16
C PHE A 350 -19.33 -6.26 14.61
N TRP A 351 -19.34 -6.44 13.31
CA TRP A 351 -20.44 -7.00 12.57
C TRP A 351 -19.96 -8.12 11.66
N LEU A 352 -20.72 -9.21 11.59
CA LEU A 352 -20.47 -10.34 10.69
C LEU A 352 -21.71 -10.67 9.86
N PRO A 353 -21.53 -11.14 8.60
CA PRO A 353 -22.64 -11.63 7.79
C PRO A 353 -23.22 -12.93 8.36
N PRO A 354 -24.47 -13.30 8.00
CA PRO A 354 -25.15 -14.51 8.48
C PRO A 354 -24.40 -15.79 8.11
N GLU A 355 -23.87 -15.84 6.90
CA GLU A 355 -23.01 -16.89 6.40
C GLU A 355 -21.57 -16.37 6.35
N GLY A 356 -20.63 -17.15 6.88
CA GLY A 356 -19.21 -16.86 6.74
C GLY A 356 -18.83 -16.74 5.26
N PRO A 357 -17.64 -16.18 4.92
CA PRO A 357 -17.25 -15.98 3.54
C PRO A 357 -17.36 -17.30 2.79
N ALA A 358 -18.26 -17.37 1.81
CA ALA A 358 -18.34 -18.48 0.89
C ALA A 358 -16.97 -18.60 0.23
N LEU A 359 -16.15 -19.52 0.70
CA LEU A 359 -14.99 -19.93 -0.08
C LEU A 359 -15.55 -20.40 -1.41
N ALA A 360 -15.17 -19.76 -2.49
CA ALA A 360 -15.33 -20.30 -3.81
C ALA A 360 -14.95 -21.79 -3.70
N GLN A 361 -15.95 -22.65 -3.75
CA GLN A 361 -15.74 -24.08 -3.85
C GLN A 361 -14.84 -24.24 -5.06
N GLY A 362 -13.60 -24.63 -4.79
CA GLY A 362 -12.62 -24.86 -5.83
C GLY A 362 -13.26 -25.80 -6.83
N VAL A 363 -13.27 -25.35 -8.05
CA VAL A 363 -13.57 -26.15 -9.23
C VAL A 363 -12.71 -27.41 -9.11
N ALA A 364 -13.34 -28.49 -8.64
CA ALA A 364 -12.86 -29.83 -8.88
C ALA A 364 -13.28 -30.14 -10.32
N GLY A 365 -12.35 -30.09 -11.21
CA GLY A 365 -12.41 -30.52 -12.57
C GLY A 365 -11.08 -31.15 -12.94
#